data_99aeeb479de7fd219e5db3123ae6785d
#
_entry.id   99aeeb479de7fd219e5db3123ae6785d
#
_cell.length_a   1.000
_cell.length_b   1.000
_cell.length_c   1.000
_cell.angle_alpha   90.00
_cell.angle_beta   90.00
_cell.angle_gamma   90.00
#
_symmetry.space_group_name_H-M   'P 1'
#
loop_
_entity.id
_entity.type
_entity.pdbx_description
1 polymer ?
#
loop_
_entity_poly.entity_id
_entity_poly.type
_entity_poly.pdbx_seq_one_letter_code
_entity_poly.pdbx_strand_id
1 'polypeptide(L)'
;EVEGINFFTGFCVEGHTHAIRNQHKDKQKRNNALWVAEQLGIKLHIIDVIEEYKDVLLNPKHGYGANMNPCLDCKIFMVKKAVEWVKENHMQGFDFIITGEVIGQRPKSQLKRTMPIVAAESGAEDLLLRPLCAKNLQPTRPEREGWVDRDKLYDFHGRNRKPQIALAKQFGFD
;
A
#
# COMPACT_ATOMS: atom_id res chain seq x y z
N GLU A 1 1.76 -18.19 -1.95
CA GLU A 1 2.26 -17.39 -3.08
C GLU A 1 1.84 -15.93 -2.93
N VAL A 2 2.67 -14.97 -3.37
CA VAL A 2 2.40 -13.52 -3.27
C VAL A 2 2.52 -12.92 -4.66
N GLU A 3 1.54 -12.10 -5.06
CA GLU A 3 1.62 -11.27 -6.26
C GLU A 3 1.48 -9.79 -5.89
N GLY A 4 2.05 -8.91 -6.69
CA GLY A 4 2.00 -7.47 -6.48
C GLY A 4 0.92 -6.79 -7.31
N ILE A 5 0.28 -5.75 -6.76
CA ILE A 5 -0.60 -4.86 -7.51
C ILE A 5 -0.06 -3.43 -7.42
N ASN A 6 0.08 -2.78 -8.55
CA ASN A 6 0.43 -1.36 -8.67
C ASN A 6 -0.68 -0.62 -9.41
N PHE A 7 -1.25 0.39 -8.78
CA PHE A 7 -2.27 1.25 -9.41
C PHE A 7 -1.64 2.46 -10.04
N PHE A 8 -1.86 2.64 -11.33
CA PHE A 8 -1.43 3.82 -12.07
C PHE A 8 -2.56 4.86 -12.07
N THR A 9 -2.37 5.92 -11.29
CA THR A 9 -3.38 6.99 -11.12
C THR A 9 -3.17 8.20 -12.01
N GLY A 10 -2.03 8.27 -12.72
CA GLY A 10 -1.60 9.49 -13.41
C GLY A 10 -1.09 10.62 -12.51
N PHE A 11 -1.37 10.55 -11.20
CA PHE A 11 -1.01 11.57 -10.20
C PHE A 11 0.02 11.09 -9.18
N CYS A 12 0.66 9.97 -9.44
CA CYS A 12 1.62 9.39 -8.51
C CYS A 12 2.88 10.25 -8.42
N VAL A 13 3.27 10.58 -7.18
CA VAL A 13 4.46 11.40 -6.88
C VAL A 13 5.74 10.79 -7.49
N GLU A 14 5.82 9.48 -7.60
CA GLU A 14 6.96 8.79 -8.23
C GLU A 14 7.12 9.14 -9.71
N GLY A 15 6.02 9.36 -10.44
CA GLY A 15 6.06 9.80 -11.84
C GLY A 15 6.49 11.26 -12.01
N HIS A 16 6.00 12.16 -11.16
CA HIS A 16 6.18 13.60 -11.30
C HIS A 16 7.41 14.18 -10.59
N THR A 17 7.67 13.76 -9.35
CA THR A 17 8.76 14.32 -8.55
C THR A 17 10.12 13.96 -9.11
N HIS A 18 10.28 12.79 -9.70
CA HIS A 18 11.49 12.39 -10.41
C HIS A 18 11.64 13.10 -11.76
N ALA A 19 10.53 13.46 -12.43
CA ALA A 19 10.60 14.23 -13.69
C ALA A 19 11.13 15.64 -13.46
N ILE A 20 10.72 16.29 -12.37
CA ILE A 20 11.11 17.67 -12.05
C ILE A 20 12.53 17.73 -11.44
N ARG A 21 12.87 16.77 -10.54
CA ARG A 21 14.18 16.74 -9.88
C ARG A 21 15.34 16.24 -10.74
N ASN A 22 15.07 15.46 -11.78
CA ASN A 22 16.10 14.82 -12.62
C ASN A 22 16.23 15.39 -14.03
N GLN A 23 15.77 16.62 -14.28
CA GLN A 23 16.04 17.33 -15.56
C GLN A 23 17.54 17.47 -15.88
N HIS A 24 18.43 17.15 -14.93
CA HIS A 24 19.87 17.26 -15.06
C HIS A 24 20.67 15.96 -14.81
N LYS A 25 20.02 14.80 -14.78
CA LYS A 25 20.72 13.51 -14.58
C LYS A 25 20.24 12.48 -15.59
N ASP A 26 21.13 12.07 -16.49
CA ASP A 26 20.98 11.00 -17.50
C ASP A 26 20.77 9.58 -16.94
N LYS A 27 20.06 9.44 -15.82
CA LYS A 27 19.69 8.11 -15.32
C LYS A 27 18.29 7.76 -15.77
N GLN A 28 18.16 6.71 -16.58
CA GLN A 28 16.89 6.10 -16.94
C GLN A 28 15.99 5.94 -15.71
N LYS A 29 14.77 6.46 -15.82
CA LYS A 29 13.76 6.34 -14.76
C LYS A 29 13.43 4.87 -14.55
N ARG A 30 13.80 4.34 -13.39
CA ARG A 30 13.43 3.01 -12.96
C ARG A 30 12.04 3.04 -12.34
N ASN A 31 11.14 2.19 -12.79
CA ASN A 31 9.88 1.95 -12.08
C ASN A 31 10.20 1.12 -10.82
N ASN A 32 10.09 1.74 -9.65
CA ASN A 32 10.45 1.09 -8.39
C ASN A 32 9.60 -0.15 -8.10
N ALA A 33 8.32 -0.16 -8.48
CA ALA A 33 7.45 -1.30 -8.25
C ALA A 33 7.86 -2.51 -9.10
N LEU A 34 8.19 -2.28 -10.38
CA LEU A 34 8.72 -3.32 -11.27
C LEU A 34 10.04 -3.88 -10.74
N TRP A 35 10.95 -3.01 -10.36
CA TRP A 35 12.24 -3.46 -9.84
C TRP A 35 12.11 -4.30 -8.57
N VAL A 36 11.27 -3.87 -7.61
CA VAL A 36 11.04 -4.65 -6.39
C VAL A 36 10.41 -5.99 -6.71
N ALA A 37 9.45 -6.03 -7.62
CA ALA A 37 8.82 -7.29 -8.03
C ALA A 37 9.82 -8.27 -8.68
N GLU A 38 10.69 -7.75 -9.54
CA GLU A 38 11.79 -8.53 -10.13
C GLU A 38 12.75 -9.08 -9.08
N GLN A 39 13.16 -8.26 -8.10
CA GLN A 39 14.06 -8.69 -7.03
C GLN A 39 13.41 -9.75 -6.12
N LEU A 40 12.10 -9.66 -5.90
CA LEU A 40 11.34 -10.62 -5.11
C LEU A 40 10.93 -11.87 -5.91
N GLY A 41 11.07 -11.86 -7.23
CA GLY A 41 10.61 -12.94 -8.10
C GLY A 41 9.09 -13.11 -8.08
N ILE A 42 8.33 -12.02 -7.84
CA ILE A 42 6.86 -12.02 -7.82
C ILE A 42 6.28 -11.40 -9.07
N LYS A 43 5.11 -11.87 -9.47
CA LYS A 43 4.34 -11.26 -10.56
C LYS A 43 3.77 -9.92 -10.12
N LEU A 44 3.85 -8.90 -10.98
CA LEU A 44 3.29 -7.58 -10.75
C LEU A 44 2.18 -7.28 -11.75
N HIS A 45 1.00 -6.93 -11.24
CA HIS A 45 -0.13 -6.43 -12.01
C HIS A 45 -0.13 -4.90 -11.96
N ILE A 46 -0.12 -4.25 -13.12
CA ILE A 46 -0.25 -2.81 -13.24
C ILE A 46 -1.66 -2.51 -13.73
N ILE A 47 -2.43 -1.81 -12.92
CA ILE A 47 -3.83 -1.49 -13.19
C ILE A 47 -3.95 0.02 -13.40
N ASP A 48 -4.44 0.42 -14.57
CA ASP A 48 -4.75 1.82 -14.85
C ASP A 48 -6.10 2.18 -14.21
N VAL A 49 -6.09 3.21 -13.36
CA VAL A 49 -7.25 3.72 -12.64
C VAL A 49 -7.37 5.24 -12.75
N ILE A 50 -6.75 5.84 -13.79
CA ILE A 50 -6.71 7.30 -13.98
C ILE A 50 -8.12 7.89 -13.97
N GLU A 51 -9.03 7.34 -14.76
CA GLU A 51 -10.38 7.88 -14.91
C GLU A 51 -11.17 7.82 -13.61
N GLU A 52 -11.14 6.68 -12.93
CA GLU A 52 -11.87 6.47 -11.68
C GLU A 52 -11.25 7.28 -10.53
N TYR A 53 -9.93 7.48 -10.55
CA TYR A 53 -9.22 8.25 -9.53
C TYR A 53 -9.52 9.75 -9.60
N LYS A 54 -9.98 10.27 -10.73
CA LYS A 54 -10.41 11.68 -10.86
C LYS A 54 -11.47 12.07 -9.83
N ASP A 55 -12.43 11.19 -9.56
CA ASP A 55 -13.47 11.45 -8.58
C ASP A 55 -12.91 11.56 -7.15
N VAL A 56 -11.94 10.73 -6.81
CA VAL A 56 -11.21 10.82 -5.53
C VAL A 56 -10.51 12.16 -5.36
N LEU A 57 -9.99 12.73 -6.45
CA LEU A 57 -9.34 14.04 -6.45
C LEU A 57 -10.32 15.20 -6.36
N LEU A 58 -11.45 15.10 -7.03
CA LEU A 58 -12.42 16.20 -7.16
C LEU A 58 -13.40 16.24 -6.00
N ASN A 59 -13.79 15.07 -5.47
CA ASN A 59 -14.86 14.91 -4.50
C ASN A 59 -14.46 13.99 -3.31
N PRO A 60 -13.34 14.27 -2.59
CA PRO A 60 -12.92 13.40 -1.50
C PRO A 60 -13.91 13.46 -0.33
N LYS A 61 -14.47 12.31 0.05
CA LYS A 61 -15.42 12.16 1.17
C LYS A 61 -14.86 12.66 2.51
N HIS A 62 -13.58 12.40 2.76
CA HIS A 62 -12.89 12.78 3.99
C HIS A 62 -12.11 14.10 3.86
N GLY A 63 -12.29 14.79 2.75
CA GLY A 63 -11.65 16.07 2.47
C GLY A 63 -10.15 15.99 2.23
N TYR A 64 -9.59 17.14 1.96
CA TYR A 64 -8.16 17.27 1.65
C TYR A 64 -7.30 17.41 2.90
N GLY A 65 -6.07 16.94 2.77
CA GLY A 65 -4.98 17.26 3.67
C GLY A 65 -4.21 18.51 3.24
N ALA A 66 -3.01 18.64 3.77
CA ALA A 66 -2.08 19.66 3.30
C ALA A 66 -1.83 19.50 1.79
N ASN A 67 -1.73 20.62 1.07
CA ASN A 67 -1.53 20.68 -0.38
C ASN A 67 -2.62 19.93 -1.18
N MET A 68 -3.87 20.05 -0.76
CA MET A 68 -5.02 19.42 -1.42
C MET A 68 -4.87 17.89 -1.65
N ASN A 69 -4.22 17.20 -0.73
CA ASN A 69 -3.97 15.77 -0.85
C ASN A 69 -5.11 14.95 -0.20
N PRO A 70 -5.88 14.17 -0.96
CA PRO A 70 -6.96 13.32 -0.44
C PRO A 70 -6.42 12.00 0.13
N CYS A 71 -5.42 12.05 1.01
CA CYS A 71 -4.66 10.88 1.49
C CYS A 71 -5.52 9.72 2.00
N LEU A 72 -6.62 10.02 2.71
CA LEU A 72 -7.46 8.97 3.29
C LEU A 72 -8.32 8.33 2.20
N ASP A 73 -8.98 9.14 1.38
CA ASP A 73 -9.81 8.66 0.28
C ASP A 73 -8.98 7.92 -0.78
N CYS A 74 -7.78 8.43 -1.08
CA CYS A 74 -6.82 7.75 -1.95
C CYS A 74 -6.48 6.34 -1.42
N LYS A 75 -6.23 6.21 -0.11
CA LYS A 75 -5.92 4.91 0.48
C LYS A 75 -7.13 3.97 0.45
N ILE A 76 -8.32 4.46 0.78
CA ILE A 76 -9.57 3.70 0.70
C ILE A 76 -9.79 3.21 -0.74
N PHE A 77 -9.65 4.10 -1.71
CA PHE A 77 -9.79 3.77 -3.12
C PHE A 77 -8.83 2.66 -3.57
N MET A 78 -7.53 2.79 -3.26
CA MET A 78 -6.52 1.79 -3.62
C MET A 78 -6.82 0.42 -3.03
N VAL A 79 -7.20 0.37 -1.75
CA VAL A 79 -7.53 -0.91 -1.09
C VAL A 79 -8.83 -1.48 -1.65
N LYS A 80 -9.85 -0.64 -1.93
CA LYS A 80 -11.09 -1.06 -2.57
C LYS A 80 -10.83 -1.69 -3.94
N LYS A 81 -9.99 -1.05 -4.77
CA LYS A 81 -9.59 -1.61 -6.07
C LYS A 81 -8.83 -2.93 -5.94
N ALA A 82 -8.01 -3.09 -4.91
CA ALA A 82 -7.37 -4.37 -4.63
C ALA A 82 -8.40 -5.45 -4.22
N VAL A 83 -9.42 -5.10 -3.42
CA VAL A 83 -10.52 -6.02 -3.07
C VAL A 83 -11.31 -6.43 -4.30
N GLU A 84 -11.64 -5.49 -5.18
CA GLU A 84 -12.35 -5.76 -6.45
C GLU A 84 -11.52 -6.73 -7.30
N TRP A 85 -10.24 -6.45 -7.48
CA TRP A 85 -9.32 -7.29 -8.23
C TRP A 85 -9.22 -8.71 -7.67
N VAL A 86 -9.09 -8.85 -6.33
CA VAL A 86 -9.05 -10.16 -5.66
C VAL A 86 -10.34 -10.93 -5.90
N LYS A 87 -11.51 -10.29 -5.84
CA LYS A 87 -12.81 -10.93 -6.11
C LYS A 87 -12.92 -11.41 -7.54
N GLU A 88 -12.49 -10.60 -8.52
CA GLU A 88 -12.49 -10.95 -9.93
C GLU A 88 -11.53 -12.11 -10.26
N ASN A 89 -10.45 -12.21 -9.51
CA ASN A 89 -9.40 -13.20 -9.70
C ASN A 89 -9.37 -14.29 -8.61
N HIS A 90 -10.43 -14.43 -7.81
CA HIS A 90 -10.47 -15.38 -6.71
C HIS A 90 -10.27 -16.83 -7.14
N MET A 91 -10.64 -17.19 -8.36
CA MET A 91 -10.38 -18.51 -8.96
C MET A 91 -8.88 -18.83 -9.08
N GLN A 92 -8.01 -17.82 -8.97
CA GLN A 92 -6.55 -17.98 -8.92
C GLN A 92 -6.02 -18.18 -7.49
N GLY A 93 -6.90 -18.24 -6.47
CA GLY A 93 -6.54 -18.55 -5.09
C GLY A 93 -6.02 -17.36 -4.27
N PHE A 94 -6.46 -16.14 -4.56
CA PHE A 94 -6.13 -14.98 -3.73
C PHE A 94 -7.10 -14.86 -2.55
N ASP A 95 -6.56 -14.84 -1.35
CA ASP A 95 -7.34 -14.93 -0.12
C ASP A 95 -7.37 -13.63 0.69
N PHE A 96 -6.33 -12.81 0.66
CA PHE A 96 -6.23 -11.57 1.43
C PHE A 96 -5.26 -10.57 0.84
N ILE A 97 -5.28 -9.34 1.36
CA ILE A 97 -4.49 -8.20 0.87
C ILE A 97 -3.42 -7.84 1.90
N ILE A 98 -2.21 -7.56 1.42
CA ILE A 98 -1.08 -7.11 2.22
C ILE A 98 -0.73 -5.68 1.85
N THR A 99 -0.50 -4.82 2.84
CA THR A 99 0.04 -3.47 2.64
C THR A 99 1.23 -3.18 3.55
N GLY A 100 2.20 -2.43 3.03
CA GLY A 100 3.39 -2.01 3.78
C GLY A 100 3.16 -0.78 4.68
N GLU A 101 1.95 -0.60 5.20
CA GLU A 101 1.63 0.53 6.09
C GLU A 101 2.21 0.34 7.48
N VAL A 102 2.60 1.46 8.10
CA VAL A 102 3.07 1.49 9.50
C VAL A 102 2.30 2.56 10.26
N ILE A 103 1.80 2.21 11.46
CA ILE A 103 1.05 3.13 12.31
C ILE A 103 1.87 4.39 12.60
N GLY A 104 1.28 5.56 12.32
CA GLY A 104 1.87 6.87 12.60
C GLY A 104 2.96 7.31 11.61
N GLN A 105 3.28 6.54 10.59
CA GLN A 105 4.32 6.90 9.63
C GLN A 105 3.89 8.03 8.69
N ARG A 106 2.65 8.01 8.24
CA ARG A 106 2.07 9.08 7.43
C ARG A 106 0.89 9.74 8.16
N PRO A 107 0.78 11.07 8.08
CA PRO A 107 -0.39 11.76 8.60
C PRO A 107 -1.65 11.32 7.85
N LYS A 108 -2.80 11.42 8.51
CA LYS A 108 -4.13 11.08 8.03
C LYS A 108 -4.37 9.58 7.79
N SER A 109 -3.85 8.96 6.72
CA SER A 109 -4.21 7.59 6.33
C SER A 109 -3.60 6.49 7.21
N GLN A 110 -2.48 6.76 7.89
CA GLN A 110 -1.79 5.77 8.73
C GLN A 110 -1.85 6.08 10.23
N LEU A 111 -2.83 6.84 10.67
CA LEU A 111 -3.10 7.00 12.10
C LEU A 111 -3.85 5.78 12.63
N LYS A 112 -3.60 5.40 13.89
CA LYS A 112 -4.29 4.26 14.53
C LYS A 112 -5.81 4.34 14.42
N ARG A 113 -6.37 5.55 14.50
CA ARG A 113 -7.82 5.81 14.37
C ARG A 113 -8.36 5.72 12.93
N THR A 114 -7.52 5.93 11.91
CA THR A 114 -7.96 5.93 10.50
C THR A 114 -7.74 4.59 9.80
N MET A 115 -6.86 3.75 10.30
CA MET A 115 -6.62 2.42 9.71
C MET A 115 -7.86 1.51 9.72
N PRO A 116 -8.70 1.48 10.78
CA PRO A 116 -9.97 0.76 10.74
C PRO A 116 -10.95 1.34 9.71
N ILE A 117 -10.99 2.67 9.54
CA ILE A 117 -11.84 3.33 8.54
C ILE A 117 -11.45 2.89 7.13
N VAL A 118 -10.13 2.84 6.83
CA VAL A 118 -9.64 2.34 5.54
C VAL A 118 -10.10 0.91 5.30
N ALA A 119 -9.98 0.04 6.28
CA ALA A 119 -10.38 -1.37 6.15
C ALA A 119 -11.89 -1.50 5.91
N ALA A 120 -12.73 -0.81 6.72
CA ALA A 120 -14.18 -0.87 6.61
C ALA A 120 -14.70 -0.26 5.30
N GLU A 121 -14.28 0.96 4.95
CA GLU A 121 -14.80 1.66 3.77
C GLU A 121 -14.28 1.11 2.44
N SER A 122 -13.15 0.42 2.45
CA SER A 122 -12.65 -0.30 1.27
C SER A 122 -13.31 -1.67 1.05
N GLY A 123 -14.05 -2.17 2.04
CA GLY A 123 -14.61 -3.52 2.02
C GLY A 123 -13.57 -4.63 2.24
N ALA A 124 -12.34 -4.28 2.63
CA ALA A 124 -11.30 -5.26 2.93
C ALA A 124 -11.41 -5.79 4.37
N GLU A 125 -11.98 -4.97 5.27
CA GLU A 125 -12.20 -5.30 6.69
C GLU A 125 -11.11 -6.20 7.28
N ASP A 126 -11.47 -7.44 7.50
CA ASP A 126 -10.71 -8.47 8.18
C ASP A 126 -9.61 -9.13 7.29
N LEU A 127 -9.60 -8.83 5.99
CA LEU A 127 -8.67 -9.38 5.02
C LEU A 127 -7.48 -8.45 4.69
N LEU A 128 -7.39 -7.29 5.34
CA LEU A 128 -6.31 -6.33 5.12
C LEU A 128 -5.21 -6.49 6.16
N LEU A 129 -4.19 -7.26 5.83
CA LEU A 129 -3.02 -7.48 6.68
C LEU A 129 -1.97 -6.38 6.50
N ARG A 130 -1.40 -5.93 7.62
CA ARG A 130 -0.32 -4.92 7.68
C ARG A 130 0.89 -5.50 8.42
N PRO A 131 1.72 -6.32 7.78
CA PRO A 131 2.75 -7.12 8.45
C PRO A 131 3.73 -6.31 9.29
N LEU A 132 4.08 -5.09 8.83
CA LEU A 132 5.06 -4.25 9.52
C LEU A 132 4.58 -3.69 10.87
N CYS A 133 3.28 -3.65 11.11
CA CYS A 133 2.71 -3.11 12.35
C CYS A 133 1.57 -3.98 12.92
N ALA A 134 1.46 -5.21 12.49
CA ALA A 134 0.37 -6.11 12.85
C ALA A 134 0.21 -6.29 14.36
N LYS A 135 1.32 -6.41 15.10
CA LYS A 135 1.29 -6.58 16.57
C LYS A 135 0.70 -5.39 17.32
N ASN A 136 0.59 -4.23 16.69
CA ASN A 136 -0.05 -3.03 17.25
C ASN A 136 -1.55 -2.90 16.87
N LEU A 137 -2.07 -3.83 16.09
CA LEU A 137 -3.45 -3.87 15.59
C LEU A 137 -4.17 -5.13 16.08
N GLN A 138 -5.49 -5.12 15.96
CA GLN A 138 -6.27 -6.34 16.19
C GLN A 138 -5.90 -7.40 15.13
N PRO A 139 -5.86 -8.68 15.50
CA PRO A 139 -5.58 -9.75 14.57
C PRO A 139 -6.61 -9.81 13.45
N THR A 140 -6.14 -9.87 12.22
CA THR A 140 -6.95 -10.07 11.02
C THR A 140 -7.27 -11.57 10.83
N ARG A 141 -8.19 -11.88 9.92
CA ARG A 141 -8.57 -13.27 9.63
C ARG A 141 -7.39 -14.16 9.24
N PRO A 142 -6.46 -13.74 8.35
CA PRO A 142 -5.27 -14.54 8.02
C PRO A 142 -4.44 -14.92 9.25
N GLU A 143 -4.37 -14.04 10.25
CA GLU A 143 -3.64 -14.29 11.49
C GLU A 143 -4.41 -15.26 12.43
N ARG A 144 -5.73 -15.07 12.56
CA ARG A 144 -6.56 -15.91 13.44
C ARG A 144 -6.74 -17.33 12.92
N GLU A 145 -6.81 -17.50 11.59
CA GLU A 145 -6.96 -18.82 10.96
C GLU A 145 -5.60 -19.50 10.67
N GLY A 146 -4.48 -18.86 11.08
CA GLY A 146 -3.16 -19.46 10.95
C GLY A 146 -2.60 -19.49 9.53
N TRP A 147 -3.17 -18.73 8.60
CA TRP A 147 -2.60 -18.59 7.24
C TRP A 147 -1.27 -17.83 7.29
N VAL A 148 -1.13 -16.97 8.28
CA VAL A 148 0.07 -16.17 8.56
C VAL A 148 0.42 -16.30 10.03
N ASP A 149 1.69 -16.61 10.31
CA ASP A 149 2.22 -16.68 11.66
C ASP A 149 2.44 -15.26 12.22
N ARG A 150 1.56 -14.88 13.16
CA ARG A 150 1.60 -13.54 13.78
C ARG A 150 2.90 -13.27 14.52
N ASP A 151 3.57 -14.27 15.07
CA ASP A 151 4.81 -14.08 15.81
C ASP A 151 5.96 -13.62 14.94
N LYS A 152 5.91 -13.91 13.64
CA LYS A 152 6.84 -13.44 12.63
C LYS A 152 6.55 -12.04 12.10
N LEU A 153 5.43 -11.43 12.49
CA LEU A 153 5.06 -10.07 12.09
C LEU A 153 5.69 -9.05 13.03
N TYR A 154 5.62 -7.76 12.64
CA TYR A 154 6.32 -6.68 13.32
C TYR A 154 5.37 -5.77 14.11
N ASP A 155 5.97 -4.94 14.98
CA ASP A 155 5.33 -3.93 15.81
C ASP A 155 5.78 -2.50 15.48
N PHE A 156 6.23 -2.26 14.24
CA PHE A 156 6.75 -0.95 13.84
C PHE A 156 5.70 0.14 14.01
N HIS A 157 6.14 1.31 14.44
CA HIS A 157 5.28 2.48 14.63
C HIS A 157 6.06 3.79 14.52
N GLY A 158 5.33 4.89 14.30
CA GLY A 158 5.89 6.23 14.23
C GLY A 158 6.54 6.58 12.89
N ARG A 159 7.18 7.75 12.84
CA ARG A 159 7.75 8.31 11.60
C ARG A 159 9.15 7.82 11.28
N ASN A 160 9.81 7.15 12.22
CA ASN A 160 11.16 6.64 12.02
C ASN A 160 11.16 5.46 11.05
N ARG A 161 11.91 5.58 9.97
CA ARG A 161 12.04 4.53 8.94
C ARG A 161 13.26 3.62 9.12
N LYS A 162 14.09 3.86 10.14
CA LYS A 162 15.28 3.03 10.36
C LYS A 162 14.97 1.53 10.48
N PRO A 163 13.89 1.09 11.18
CA PRO A 163 13.55 -0.33 11.24
C PRO A 163 13.24 -0.93 9.87
N GLN A 164 12.46 -0.20 9.03
CA GLN A 164 12.13 -0.69 7.68
C GLN A 164 13.36 -0.75 6.77
N ILE A 165 14.26 0.25 6.87
CA ILE A 165 15.52 0.27 6.12
C ILE A 165 16.42 -0.90 6.54
N ALA A 166 16.52 -1.16 7.85
CA ALA A 166 17.30 -2.29 8.36
C ALA A 166 16.73 -3.63 7.86
N LEU A 167 15.39 -3.76 7.87
CA LEU A 167 14.72 -4.95 7.36
C LEU A 167 14.96 -5.12 5.86
N ALA A 168 14.83 -4.05 5.07
CA ALA A 168 15.10 -4.10 3.63
C ALA A 168 16.53 -4.57 3.33
N LYS A 169 17.53 -4.02 4.03
CA LYS A 169 18.93 -4.46 3.91
C LYS A 169 19.14 -5.92 4.29
N GLN A 170 18.45 -6.41 5.32
CA GLN A 170 18.51 -7.83 5.71
C GLN A 170 18.04 -8.76 4.58
N PHE A 171 17.11 -8.30 3.75
CA PHE A 171 16.62 -9.02 2.57
C PHE A 171 17.34 -8.65 1.27
N GLY A 172 18.46 -7.92 1.33
CA GLY A 172 19.27 -7.57 0.17
C GLY A 172 18.74 -6.41 -0.67
N PHE A 173 17.85 -5.60 -0.13
CA PHE A 173 17.39 -4.36 -0.78
C PHE A 173 18.17 -3.16 -0.27
N ASP A 174 18.90 -2.48 -1.15
CA ASP A 174 19.66 -1.25 -0.88
C ASP A 174 18.96 0.01 -1.44
#